data_eeca5b16b8fbad15347b5db93dd27861
#
_entry.id   eeca5b16b8fbad15347b5db93dd27861
#
_cell.length_a   1.000
_cell.length_b   1.000
_cell.length_c   1.000
_cell.angle_alpha   90.00
_cell.angle_beta   90.00
_cell.angle_gamma   90.00
#
_symmetry.space_group_name_H-M   'P 1'
#
loop_
_entity.id
_entity.type
_entity.pdbx_description
1 polymer ?
#
loop_
_entity_poly.entity_id
_entity_poly.type
_entity_poly.pdbx_seq_one_letter_code
_entity_poly.pdbx_strand_id
1 'polypeptide(L)'
;MRKLFILLVMTLTLVVAAPTSMAGTYAKTKYPIVLVHGLFGFDDILWADYFYKVPNKLAANGARVFVATVSPANSTEIRGEQLLAYVEAVLAYTGAEKVNLIGHSHGGPTIRYVASVAPQYVASASSVAGVNWGSNVADIVRNKIPSGSGLESVAGTVANAFTNFLELVSGSNPGNLPTDTIAALEALTTERTLQFNQRYPEGMPSAYCANDGDLLAENGVYYFSWSGASTYTNVFDIADPVLAILGLAFNEPSDGLVSSCSSHLGYVLKDNYRMNHLDEVNQTLGIHHLFETDPVSVFLRHGNRLKQMGL
;
A
#
# COMPACT_ATOMS: atom_id res chain seq x y z
N MET A 1 -58.10 -61.74 -7.71
CA MET A 1 -56.65 -61.79 -7.90
C MET A 1 -56.22 -60.44 -8.42
N ARG A 2 -55.78 -59.53 -7.54
CA ARG A 2 -55.27 -58.22 -7.90
C ARG A 2 -53.71 -58.29 -7.97
N LYS A 3 -53.17 -58.11 -9.17
CA LYS A 3 -51.71 -58.01 -9.37
C LYS A 3 -51.26 -56.58 -9.00
N LEU A 4 -50.43 -56.52 -7.97
CA LEU A 4 -49.79 -55.28 -7.53
C LEU A 4 -48.52 -55.03 -8.38
N PHE A 5 -48.48 -53.98 -9.19
CA PHE A 5 -47.31 -53.55 -9.90
C PHE A 5 -46.53 -52.62 -9.00
N ILE A 6 -45.35 -53.04 -8.52
CA ILE A 6 -44.40 -52.19 -7.82
C ILE A 6 -43.52 -51.49 -8.88
N LEU A 7 -43.70 -50.16 -9.01
CA LEU A 7 -42.87 -49.31 -9.89
C LEU A 7 -41.66 -48.85 -9.07
N LEU A 8 -40.48 -49.40 -9.38
CA LEU A 8 -39.23 -49.04 -8.77
C LEU A 8 -38.71 -47.75 -9.48
N VAL A 9 -38.84 -46.58 -8.84
CA VAL A 9 -38.29 -45.32 -9.33
C VAL A 9 -36.84 -45.23 -8.87
N MET A 10 -35.90 -45.47 -9.80
CA MET A 10 -34.46 -45.31 -9.57
C MET A 10 -34.14 -43.81 -9.71
N THR A 11 -34.01 -43.06 -8.61
CA THR A 11 -33.51 -41.69 -8.62
C THR A 11 -31.98 -41.69 -8.81
N LEU A 12 -31.57 -41.31 -10.04
CA LEU A 12 -30.17 -41.08 -10.38
C LEU A 12 -29.76 -39.74 -9.80
N THR A 13 -29.07 -39.74 -8.64
CA THR A 13 -28.46 -38.54 -8.08
C THR A 13 -27.21 -38.20 -8.88
N LEU A 14 -27.33 -37.20 -9.75
CA LEU A 14 -26.20 -36.58 -10.44
C LEU A 14 -25.36 -35.81 -9.42
N VAL A 15 -24.27 -36.38 -8.94
CA VAL A 15 -23.27 -35.63 -8.16
C VAL A 15 -22.51 -34.75 -9.13
N VAL A 16 -22.93 -33.49 -9.26
CA VAL A 16 -22.17 -32.46 -9.96
C VAL A 16 -20.97 -32.14 -9.08
N ALA A 17 -19.82 -32.73 -9.38
CA ALA A 17 -18.55 -32.30 -8.77
C ALA A 17 -18.30 -30.85 -9.21
N ALA A 18 -18.44 -29.90 -8.29
CA ALA A 18 -18.05 -28.51 -8.54
C ALA A 18 -16.54 -28.52 -8.90
N PRO A 19 -16.14 -27.89 -10.00
CA PRO A 19 -14.73 -27.79 -10.33
C PRO A 19 -14.02 -27.09 -9.19
N THR A 20 -13.10 -27.77 -8.50
CA THR A 20 -12.17 -27.15 -7.57
C THR A 20 -11.29 -26.23 -8.41
N SER A 21 -11.54 -24.93 -8.32
CA SER A 21 -10.65 -23.93 -8.93
C SER A 21 -9.27 -24.10 -8.32
N MET A 22 -8.36 -24.71 -9.06
CA MET A 22 -6.96 -24.77 -8.67
C MET A 22 -6.41 -23.35 -8.72
N ALA A 23 -6.02 -22.82 -7.57
CA ALA A 23 -5.34 -21.53 -7.50
C ALA A 23 -4.12 -21.55 -8.46
N GLY A 24 -3.95 -20.50 -9.24
CA GLY A 24 -2.79 -20.34 -10.10
C GLY A 24 -1.50 -20.36 -9.24
N THR A 25 -0.36 -20.57 -9.88
CA THR A 25 0.94 -20.57 -9.19
C THR A 25 1.79 -19.36 -9.55
N TYR A 26 1.23 -18.40 -10.29
CA TYR A 26 1.98 -17.27 -10.84
C TYR A 26 2.64 -16.41 -9.75
N ALA A 27 1.94 -16.12 -8.66
CA ALA A 27 2.44 -15.35 -7.53
C ALA A 27 2.64 -16.20 -6.26
N LYS A 28 2.87 -17.52 -6.39
CA LYS A 28 3.13 -18.43 -5.27
C LYS A 28 4.51 -18.16 -4.69
N THR A 29 4.62 -17.12 -3.85
CA THR A 29 5.84 -16.75 -3.13
C THR A 29 6.22 -17.79 -2.07
N LYS A 30 7.50 -17.87 -1.71
CA LYS A 30 7.98 -18.70 -0.61
C LYS A 30 7.41 -18.23 0.73
N TYR A 31 7.46 -16.93 0.97
CA TYR A 31 6.98 -16.28 2.19
C TYR A 31 5.63 -15.61 1.98
N PRO A 32 4.79 -15.50 3.02
CA PRO A 32 3.53 -14.77 2.94
C PRO A 32 3.74 -13.31 2.55
N ILE A 33 2.77 -12.73 1.85
CA ILE A 33 2.72 -11.29 1.55
C ILE A 33 1.83 -10.62 2.62
N VAL A 34 2.34 -9.56 3.24
CA VAL A 34 1.59 -8.71 4.17
C VAL A 34 1.44 -7.33 3.55
N LEU A 35 0.21 -6.92 3.29
CA LEU A 35 -0.15 -5.60 2.78
C LEU A 35 -0.39 -4.64 3.94
N VAL A 36 0.14 -3.42 3.85
CA VAL A 36 0.10 -2.41 4.92
C VAL A 36 -0.44 -1.09 4.37
N HIS A 37 -1.60 -0.68 4.87
CA HIS A 37 -2.28 0.54 4.43
C HIS A 37 -1.56 1.83 4.85
N GLY A 38 -1.89 2.93 4.19
CA GLY A 38 -1.40 4.28 4.49
C GLY A 38 -2.14 5.00 5.61
N LEU A 39 -2.06 6.33 5.58
CA LEU A 39 -2.77 7.21 6.48
C LEU A 39 -4.29 7.08 6.25
N PHE A 40 -5.06 7.04 7.34
CA PHE A 40 -6.51 6.82 7.35
C PHE A 40 -6.97 5.56 6.60
N GLY A 41 -6.07 4.61 6.42
CA GLY A 41 -6.43 3.31 5.89
C GLY A 41 -7.32 2.56 6.88
N PHE A 42 -8.41 2.01 6.39
CA PHE A 42 -9.36 1.18 7.13
C PHE A 42 -9.66 -0.06 6.31
N ASP A 43 -10.51 -0.92 6.84
CA ASP A 43 -10.91 -2.13 6.12
C ASP A 43 -11.67 -1.79 4.83
N ASP A 44 -12.44 -0.66 4.77
CA ASP A 44 -13.15 -0.21 3.57
C ASP A 44 -13.36 1.31 3.49
N ILE A 45 -13.31 1.88 2.28
CA ILE A 45 -13.79 3.22 1.93
C ILE A 45 -14.90 3.07 0.91
N LEU A 46 -16.04 3.73 1.11
CA LEU A 46 -17.18 3.68 0.18
C LEU A 46 -17.55 2.23 -0.21
N TRP A 47 -17.47 1.28 0.75
CA TRP A 47 -17.73 -0.16 0.53
C TRP A 47 -16.63 -0.89 -0.27
N ALA A 48 -15.47 -0.30 -0.46
CA ALA A 48 -14.31 -0.91 -1.10
C ALA A 48 -13.17 -1.08 -0.11
N ASP A 49 -12.56 -2.28 -0.10
CA ASP A 49 -11.34 -2.57 0.66
C ASP A 49 -10.23 -1.58 0.27
N TYR A 50 -9.36 -1.20 1.22
CA TYR A 50 -8.22 -0.32 0.95
C TYR A 50 -7.39 -0.78 -0.26
N PHE A 51 -7.06 -2.06 -0.33
CA PHE A 51 -6.41 -2.72 -1.47
C PHE A 51 -7.43 -3.43 -2.35
N TYR A 52 -8.33 -2.66 -2.99
CA TYR A 52 -9.46 -3.22 -3.73
C TYR A 52 -9.04 -4.27 -4.76
N LYS A 53 -9.53 -5.51 -4.61
CA LYS A 53 -9.24 -6.69 -5.44
C LYS A 53 -7.79 -7.21 -5.39
N VAL A 54 -6.83 -6.49 -4.79
CA VAL A 54 -5.40 -6.89 -4.76
C VAL A 54 -5.19 -8.19 -3.99
N PRO A 55 -5.68 -8.34 -2.73
CA PRO A 55 -5.50 -9.59 -1.97
C PRO A 55 -6.09 -10.79 -2.70
N ASN A 56 -7.31 -10.65 -3.20
CA ASN A 56 -8.03 -11.70 -3.91
C ASN A 56 -7.30 -12.15 -5.18
N LYS A 57 -6.73 -11.19 -5.94
CA LYS A 57 -5.99 -11.49 -7.16
C LYS A 57 -4.69 -12.23 -6.87
N LEU A 58 -3.94 -11.79 -5.87
CA LEU A 58 -2.71 -12.46 -5.43
C LEU A 58 -3.01 -13.88 -4.93
N ALA A 59 -4.03 -14.04 -4.07
CA ALA A 59 -4.43 -15.33 -3.52
C ALA A 59 -4.90 -16.31 -4.62
N ALA A 60 -5.69 -15.85 -5.59
CA ALA A 60 -6.12 -16.65 -6.74
C ALA A 60 -4.93 -17.10 -7.61
N ASN A 61 -3.78 -16.45 -7.49
CA ASN A 61 -2.53 -16.80 -8.17
C ASN A 61 -1.49 -17.47 -7.26
N GLY A 62 -1.92 -17.97 -6.10
CA GLY A 62 -1.18 -18.86 -5.22
C GLY A 62 -0.39 -18.20 -4.10
N ALA A 63 -0.45 -16.87 -3.94
CA ALA A 63 0.15 -16.20 -2.79
C ALA A 63 -0.66 -16.44 -1.50
N ARG A 64 0.04 -16.53 -0.36
CA ARG A 64 -0.59 -16.40 0.96
C ARG A 64 -0.55 -14.92 1.32
N VAL A 65 -1.72 -14.28 1.40
CA VAL A 65 -1.84 -12.82 1.56
C VAL A 65 -2.56 -12.50 2.85
N PHE A 66 -2.03 -11.51 3.57
CA PHE A 66 -2.58 -10.94 4.79
C PHE A 66 -2.66 -9.43 4.64
N VAL A 67 -3.68 -8.81 5.17
CA VAL A 67 -3.82 -7.35 5.23
C VAL A 67 -3.67 -6.94 6.69
N ALA A 68 -2.63 -6.17 6.99
CA ALA A 68 -2.34 -5.77 8.36
C ALA A 68 -3.29 -4.67 8.82
N THR A 69 -3.82 -4.83 10.03
CA THR A 69 -4.55 -3.80 10.74
C THR A 69 -3.60 -3.09 11.71
N VAL A 70 -3.22 -1.87 11.37
CA VAL A 70 -2.44 -0.96 12.23
C VAL A 70 -3.25 0.31 12.46
N SER A 71 -2.84 1.15 13.41
CA SER A 71 -3.51 2.43 13.66
C SER A 71 -3.70 3.21 12.36
N PRO A 72 -4.92 3.68 12.02
CA PRO A 72 -5.16 4.45 10.80
C PRO A 72 -4.41 5.79 10.80
N ALA A 73 -4.15 6.36 11.97
CA ALA A 73 -3.39 7.59 12.14
C ALA A 73 -2.57 7.53 13.43
N ASN A 74 -1.25 7.45 13.32
CA ASN A 74 -0.30 7.53 14.43
C ASN A 74 1.11 7.75 13.88
N SER A 75 2.11 7.92 14.75
CA SER A 75 3.51 8.00 14.31
C SER A 75 3.95 6.71 13.60
N THR A 76 4.97 6.83 12.75
CA THR A 76 5.53 5.70 12.01
C THR A 76 6.01 4.60 12.96
N GLU A 77 6.64 4.96 14.07
CA GLU A 77 7.18 4.02 15.03
C GLU A 77 6.05 3.22 15.74
N ILE A 78 4.97 3.89 16.18
CA ILE A 78 3.83 3.19 16.83
C ILE A 78 3.17 2.24 15.83
N ARG A 79 2.94 2.67 14.60
CA ARG A 79 2.41 1.82 13.53
C ARG A 79 3.36 0.65 13.24
N GLY A 80 4.66 0.91 13.27
CA GLY A 80 5.72 -0.08 13.09
C GLY A 80 5.70 -1.17 14.17
N GLU A 81 5.56 -0.81 15.44
CA GLU A 81 5.43 -1.77 16.54
C GLU A 81 4.15 -2.63 16.41
N GLN A 82 3.04 -2.01 16.01
CA GLN A 82 1.79 -2.75 15.75
C GLN A 82 1.95 -3.72 14.58
N LEU A 83 2.65 -3.29 13.52
CA LEU A 83 2.95 -4.14 12.37
C LEU A 83 3.91 -5.28 12.76
N LEU A 84 4.90 -5.03 13.59
CA LEU A 84 5.82 -6.09 14.08
C LEU A 84 5.05 -7.18 14.82
N ALA A 85 4.18 -6.80 15.75
CA ALA A 85 3.32 -7.76 16.45
C ALA A 85 2.41 -8.55 15.48
N TYR A 86 1.88 -7.88 14.45
CA TYR A 86 1.09 -8.54 13.40
C TYR A 86 1.93 -9.52 12.58
N VAL A 87 3.16 -9.15 12.21
CA VAL A 87 4.09 -10.03 11.49
C VAL A 87 4.41 -11.27 12.30
N GLU A 88 4.71 -11.13 13.59
CA GLU A 88 4.95 -12.27 14.49
C GLU A 88 3.75 -13.21 14.55
N ALA A 89 2.52 -12.68 14.60
CA ALA A 89 1.31 -13.49 14.54
C ALA A 89 1.15 -14.23 13.20
N VAL A 90 1.46 -13.57 12.07
CA VAL A 90 1.45 -14.21 10.74
C VAL A 90 2.49 -15.33 10.65
N LEU A 91 3.70 -15.11 11.17
CA LEU A 91 4.75 -16.13 11.19
C LEU A 91 4.34 -17.35 12.04
N ALA A 92 3.78 -17.10 13.23
CA ALA A 92 3.27 -18.17 14.10
C ALA A 92 2.13 -18.96 13.45
N TYR A 93 1.19 -18.26 12.78
CA TYR A 93 0.05 -18.88 12.11
C TYR A 93 0.46 -19.70 10.88
N THR A 94 1.43 -19.21 10.10
CA THR A 94 1.81 -19.82 8.81
C THR A 94 2.95 -20.82 8.92
N GLY A 95 3.72 -20.80 10.01
CA GLY A 95 4.98 -21.52 10.15
C GLY A 95 6.08 -21.01 9.22
N ALA A 96 5.92 -19.82 8.61
CA ALA A 96 6.92 -19.22 7.75
C ALA A 96 8.05 -18.58 8.58
N GLU A 97 9.26 -18.55 8.04
CA GLU A 97 10.43 -17.92 8.69
C GLU A 97 10.41 -16.40 8.52
N LYS A 98 9.88 -15.91 7.40
CA LYS A 98 9.86 -14.49 7.00
C LYS A 98 8.54 -14.13 6.32
N VAL A 99 8.32 -12.82 6.14
CA VAL A 99 7.24 -12.27 5.31
C VAL A 99 7.79 -11.34 4.23
N ASN A 100 7.01 -11.13 3.17
CA ASN A 100 7.19 -10.05 2.20
C ASN A 100 6.23 -8.91 2.56
N LEU A 101 6.75 -7.75 2.92
CA LEU A 101 5.97 -6.57 3.27
C LEU A 101 5.73 -5.69 2.04
N ILE A 102 4.50 -5.24 1.84
CA ILE A 102 4.16 -4.24 0.81
C ILE A 102 3.35 -3.14 1.48
N GLY A 103 3.92 -1.95 1.57
CA GLY A 103 3.32 -0.81 2.25
C GLY A 103 3.01 0.34 1.30
N HIS A 104 1.79 0.87 1.37
CA HIS A 104 1.35 2.02 0.58
C HIS A 104 1.38 3.30 1.41
N SER A 105 1.81 4.42 0.82
CA SER A 105 1.78 5.74 1.47
C SER A 105 2.56 5.73 2.79
N HIS A 106 1.94 6.11 3.92
CA HIS A 106 2.51 5.96 5.27
C HIS A 106 2.88 4.49 5.60
N GLY A 107 2.27 3.51 4.92
CA GLY A 107 2.68 2.11 5.02
C GLY A 107 4.13 1.87 4.55
N GLY A 108 4.67 2.70 3.63
CA GLY A 108 6.06 2.64 3.19
C GLY A 108 7.05 2.79 4.35
N PRO A 109 7.11 3.92 5.07
CA PRO A 109 7.95 4.04 6.25
C PRO A 109 7.57 3.06 7.38
N THR A 110 6.29 2.66 7.51
CA THR A 110 5.87 1.66 8.51
C THR A 110 6.54 0.30 8.28
N ILE A 111 6.58 -0.20 7.02
CA ILE A 111 7.27 -1.47 6.71
C ILE A 111 8.80 -1.35 6.85
N ARG A 112 9.37 -0.18 6.54
CA ARG A 112 10.80 0.09 6.74
C ARG A 112 11.20 0.00 8.21
N TYR A 113 10.38 0.52 9.11
CA TYR A 113 10.59 0.37 10.55
C TYR A 113 10.76 -1.11 10.91
N VAL A 114 9.83 -1.98 10.53
CA VAL A 114 9.89 -3.42 10.84
C VAL A 114 11.10 -4.08 10.19
N ALA A 115 11.40 -3.73 8.92
CA ALA A 115 12.55 -4.26 8.21
C ALA A 115 13.90 -3.88 8.86
N SER A 116 13.97 -2.73 9.54
CA SER A 116 15.16 -2.28 10.26
C SER A 116 15.28 -2.91 11.65
N VAL A 117 14.18 -2.93 12.45
CA VAL A 117 14.24 -3.40 13.85
C VAL A 117 14.15 -4.92 13.98
N ALA A 118 13.57 -5.60 13.00
CA ALA A 118 13.37 -7.06 12.98
C ALA A 118 13.68 -7.69 11.61
N PRO A 119 14.85 -7.47 11.01
CA PRO A 119 15.20 -7.95 9.67
C PRO A 119 15.15 -9.48 9.53
N GLN A 120 15.29 -10.21 10.63
CA GLN A 120 15.18 -11.66 10.65
C GLN A 120 13.78 -12.15 10.24
N TYR A 121 12.73 -11.35 10.36
CA TYR A 121 11.36 -11.68 10.01
C TYR A 121 10.95 -11.18 8.62
N VAL A 122 11.77 -10.37 7.96
CA VAL A 122 11.43 -9.72 6.70
C VAL A 122 12.31 -10.26 5.56
N ALA A 123 11.69 -10.74 4.49
CA ALA A 123 12.38 -11.14 3.27
C ALA A 123 12.49 -9.97 2.29
N SER A 124 11.41 -9.19 2.16
CA SER A 124 11.41 -7.98 1.34
C SER A 124 10.49 -6.91 1.92
N ALA A 125 10.84 -5.64 1.67
CA ALA A 125 10.04 -4.45 1.95
C ALA A 125 9.83 -3.69 0.63
N SER A 126 8.57 -3.59 0.19
CA SER A 126 8.18 -2.95 -1.08
C SER A 126 7.30 -1.76 -0.80
N SER A 127 7.76 -0.57 -1.17
CA SER A 127 7.10 0.71 -0.92
C SER A 127 6.30 1.14 -2.15
N VAL A 128 5.00 1.34 -2.00
CA VAL A 128 4.09 1.84 -3.04
C VAL A 128 3.74 3.27 -2.69
N ALA A 129 4.14 4.24 -3.52
CA ALA A 129 3.97 5.67 -3.23
C ALA A 129 4.31 6.04 -1.78
N GLY A 130 5.34 5.39 -1.23
CA GLY A 130 5.69 5.56 0.18
C GLY A 130 6.28 6.93 0.47
N VAL A 131 5.93 7.49 1.61
CA VAL A 131 6.43 8.80 2.05
C VAL A 131 7.84 8.61 2.63
N ASN A 132 8.81 8.26 1.76
CA ASN A 132 10.17 7.92 2.19
C ASN A 132 11.08 9.13 2.41
N TRP A 133 10.73 10.28 1.79
CA TRP A 133 11.45 11.55 1.94
C TRP A 133 10.55 12.71 2.40
N GLY A 134 9.34 12.41 2.88
CA GLY A 134 8.36 13.39 3.30
C GLY A 134 7.34 13.77 2.24
N SER A 135 6.36 14.56 2.63
CA SER A 135 5.31 15.07 1.76
C SER A 135 5.14 16.57 1.96
N ASN A 136 5.22 17.33 0.87
CA ASN A 136 4.94 18.77 0.90
C ASN A 136 3.52 19.09 1.39
N VAL A 137 2.56 18.19 1.15
CA VAL A 137 1.20 18.34 1.69
C VAL A 137 1.23 18.29 3.23
N ALA A 138 1.98 17.32 3.81
CA ALA A 138 2.14 17.24 5.25
C ALA A 138 2.87 18.47 5.81
N ASP A 139 3.91 18.96 5.14
CA ASP A 139 4.63 20.18 5.52
C ASP A 139 3.69 21.39 5.55
N ILE A 140 2.84 21.55 4.52
CA ILE A 140 1.83 22.62 4.45
C ILE A 140 0.84 22.52 5.60
N VAL A 141 0.24 21.35 5.78
CA VAL A 141 -0.78 21.12 6.82
C VAL A 141 -0.20 21.30 8.23
N ARG A 142 1.07 20.94 8.43
CA ARG A 142 1.79 21.11 9.70
C ARG A 142 2.46 22.49 9.85
N ASN A 143 2.27 23.38 8.87
CA ASN A 143 2.86 24.73 8.86
C ASN A 143 4.40 24.72 8.95
N LYS A 144 5.03 23.74 8.26
CA LYS A 144 6.48 23.53 8.17
C LYS A 144 7.08 24.02 6.84
N ILE A 145 6.40 24.94 6.15
CA ILE A 145 6.81 25.43 4.84
C ILE A 145 8.06 26.29 4.98
N PRO A 146 9.14 25.99 4.24
CA PRO A 146 10.31 26.85 4.22
C PRO A 146 9.98 28.22 3.61
N SER A 147 10.41 29.29 4.27
CA SER A 147 10.23 30.66 3.77
C SER A 147 10.86 30.81 2.38
N GLY A 148 10.12 31.42 1.45
CA GLY A 148 10.57 31.63 0.07
C GLY A 148 10.52 30.38 -0.82
N SER A 149 9.89 29.30 -0.38
CA SER A 149 9.71 28.08 -1.20
C SER A 149 8.69 28.24 -2.33
N GLY A 150 7.88 29.32 -2.32
CA GLY A 150 6.76 29.53 -3.23
C GLY A 150 5.48 28.78 -2.84
N LEU A 151 5.56 27.85 -1.89
CA LEU A 151 4.41 27.08 -1.41
C LEU A 151 3.43 27.92 -0.59
N GLU A 152 3.88 29.06 -0.05
CA GLU A 152 3.05 29.98 0.75
C GLU A 152 1.82 30.46 -0.04
N SER A 153 1.97 30.63 -1.36
CA SER A 153 0.88 31.11 -2.23
C SER A 153 -0.25 30.09 -2.40
N VAL A 154 0.04 28.80 -2.26
CA VAL A 154 -0.93 27.70 -2.43
C VAL A 154 -1.33 27.04 -1.10
N ALA A 155 -0.67 27.39 0.01
CA ALA A 155 -0.81 26.69 1.29
C ALA A 155 -2.27 26.60 1.77
N GLY A 156 -3.01 27.71 1.72
CA GLY A 156 -4.42 27.74 2.13
C GLY A 156 -5.31 26.83 1.27
N THR A 157 -5.07 26.83 -0.04
CA THR A 157 -5.82 25.99 -0.99
C THR A 157 -5.53 24.51 -0.76
N VAL A 158 -4.26 24.14 -0.57
CA VAL A 158 -3.84 22.78 -0.29
C VAL A 158 -4.36 22.28 1.06
N ALA A 159 -4.30 23.12 2.11
CA ALA A 159 -4.82 22.75 3.43
C ALA A 159 -6.34 22.49 3.40
N ASN A 160 -7.11 23.30 2.68
CA ASN A 160 -8.55 23.10 2.49
C ASN A 160 -8.82 21.81 1.67
N ALA A 161 -8.06 21.59 0.60
CA ALA A 161 -8.18 20.37 -0.20
C ALA A 161 -7.83 19.12 0.62
N PHE A 162 -6.84 19.20 1.52
CA PHE A 162 -6.51 18.08 2.41
C PHE A 162 -7.66 17.79 3.39
N THR A 163 -8.35 18.80 3.90
CA THR A 163 -9.56 18.58 4.72
C THR A 163 -10.64 17.86 3.93
N ASN A 164 -10.92 18.28 2.69
CA ASN A 164 -11.88 17.60 1.82
C ASN A 164 -11.43 16.16 1.48
N PHE A 165 -10.14 15.94 1.30
CA PHE A 165 -9.58 14.58 1.12
C PHE A 165 -9.84 13.71 2.35
N LEU A 166 -9.61 14.26 3.57
CA LEU A 166 -9.92 13.53 4.80
C LEU A 166 -11.40 13.17 4.92
N GLU A 167 -12.30 14.08 4.56
CA GLU A 167 -13.75 13.81 4.55
C GLU A 167 -14.10 12.68 3.56
N LEU A 168 -13.46 12.66 2.39
CA LEU A 168 -13.65 11.61 1.38
C LEU A 168 -13.21 10.24 1.88
N VAL A 169 -12.05 10.18 2.58
CA VAL A 169 -11.44 8.91 2.99
C VAL A 169 -11.81 8.46 4.40
N SER A 170 -12.40 9.30 5.25
CA SER A 170 -12.68 8.99 6.68
C SER A 170 -14.07 8.41 6.95
N GLY A 171 -14.78 7.95 5.92
CA GLY A 171 -16.17 7.47 6.02
C GLY A 171 -16.39 6.20 6.86
N SER A 172 -15.36 5.57 7.42
CA SER A 172 -15.45 4.32 8.16
C SER A 172 -14.84 4.39 9.57
N ASN A 173 -15.37 3.58 10.47
CA ASN A 173 -14.95 3.52 11.86
C ASN A 173 -13.58 2.84 11.98
N PRO A 174 -12.53 3.49 12.52
CA PRO A 174 -11.16 2.96 12.55
C PRO A 174 -10.96 1.79 13.55
N GLY A 175 -12.02 1.19 14.05
CA GLY A 175 -11.91 0.15 15.08
C GLY A 175 -11.45 0.72 16.44
N ASN A 176 -10.92 -0.16 17.31
CA ASN A 176 -10.49 0.22 18.67
C ASN A 176 -9.00 0.60 18.77
N LEU A 177 -8.29 0.79 17.63
CA LEU A 177 -6.87 1.17 17.68
C LEU A 177 -6.72 2.67 18.00
N PRO A 178 -5.75 3.04 18.86
CA PRO A 178 -5.54 4.43 19.22
C PRO A 178 -5.14 5.27 18.00
N THR A 179 -5.78 6.42 17.83
CA THR A 179 -5.50 7.35 16.73
C THR A 179 -4.90 8.64 17.25
N ASP A 180 -3.84 9.11 16.58
CA ASP A 180 -3.25 10.44 16.76
C ASP A 180 -2.93 11.01 15.37
N THR A 181 -3.88 11.78 14.84
CA THR A 181 -3.76 12.40 13.52
C THR A 181 -2.61 13.41 13.47
N ILE A 182 -2.36 14.12 14.58
CA ILE A 182 -1.27 15.10 14.65
C ILE A 182 0.08 14.37 14.55
N ALA A 183 0.27 13.32 15.34
CA ALA A 183 1.50 12.52 15.27
C ALA A 183 1.70 11.86 13.90
N ALA A 184 0.62 11.41 13.26
CA ALA A 184 0.68 10.84 11.92
C ALA A 184 1.12 11.86 10.87
N LEU A 185 0.53 13.05 10.86
CA LEU A 185 0.90 14.13 9.92
C LEU A 185 2.33 14.63 10.20
N GLU A 186 2.71 14.76 11.46
CA GLU A 186 4.07 15.15 11.82
C GLU A 186 5.09 14.12 11.30
N ALA A 187 4.81 12.82 11.44
CA ALA A 187 5.69 11.75 10.96
C ALA A 187 5.90 11.77 9.44
N LEU A 188 4.97 12.37 8.68
CA LEU A 188 5.03 12.48 7.23
C LEU A 188 5.64 13.80 6.72
N THR A 189 5.99 14.73 7.60
CA THR A 189 6.72 15.94 7.20
C THR A 189 8.12 15.60 6.70
N THR A 190 8.66 16.45 5.82
CA THR A 190 10.02 16.30 5.31
C THR A 190 11.04 16.25 6.45
N GLU A 191 10.94 17.17 7.42
CA GLU A 191 11.82 17.22 8.59
C GLU A 191 11.84 15.90 9.36
N ARG A 192 10.65 15.39 9.70
CA ARG A 192 10.53 14.18 10.52
C ARG A 192 10.92 12.92 9.76
N THR A 193 10.62 12.86 8.48
CA THR A 193 11.02 11.74 7.62
C THR A 193 12.54 11.68 7.44
N LEU A 194 13.22 12.80 7.30
CA LEU A 194 14.69 12.83 7.29
C LEU A 194 15.30 12.34 8.60
N GLN A 195 14.71 12.69 9.74
CA GLN A 195 15.13 12.16 11.06
C GLN A 195 14.89 10.63 11.14
N PHE A 196 13.78 10.15 10.58
CA PHE A 196 13.48 8.72 10.48
C PHE A 196 14.52 8.00 9.60
N ASN A 197 14.89 8.57 8.45
CA ASN A 197 15.88 8.01 7.54
C ASN A 197 17.28 7.90 8.17
N GLN A 198 17.64 8.82 9.06
CA GLN A 198 18.91 8.73 9.81
C GLN A 198 18.94 7.55 10.78
N ARG A 199 17.78 7.13 11.31
CA ARG A 199 17.67 6.02 12.26
C ARG A 199 17.48 4.68 11.56
N TYR A 200 16.82 4.68 10.40
CA TYR A 200 16.43 3.52 9.65
C TYR A 200 16.81 3.72 8.17
N PRO A 201 18.13 3.67 7.86
CA PRO A 201 18.66 4.06 6.55
C PRO A 201 18.53 2.98 5.48
N GLU A 202 18.20 1.74 5.84
CA GLU A 202 18.27 0.61 4.94
C GLU A 202 17.33 0.78 3.72
N GLY A 203 17.88 0.55 2.56
CA GLY A 203 17.19 0.71 1.28
C GLY A 203 17.01 2.16 0.83
N MET A 204 17.41 3.15 1.63
CA MET A 204 17.33 4.55 1.18
C MET A 204 18.38 4.86 0.11
N PRO A 205 18.00 5.59 -0.95
CA PRO A 205 18.98 6.12 -1.90
C PRO A 205 19.86 7.18 -1.23
N SER A 206 21.03 7.44 -1.84
CA SER A 206 22.07 8.34 -1.30
C SER A 206 21.60 9.79 -1.16
N ALA A 207 20.62 10.20 -1.95
CA ALA A 207 20.07 11.56 -1.94
C ALA A 207 18.60 11.55 -2.41
N TYR A 208 17.90 12.64 -2.14
CA TYR A 208 16.57 12.88 -2.68
C TYR A 208 16.55 12.71 -4.20
N CYS A 209 15.58 11.98 -4.73
CA CYS A 209 15.42 11.67 -6.14
C CYS A 209 16.54 10.83 -6.78
N ALA A 210 17.53 10.35 -6.02
CA ALA A 210 18.50 9.40 -6.55
C ALA A 210 17.82 8.02 -6.75
N ASN A 211 18.37 7.23 -7.68
CA ASN A 211 17.89 5.90 -8.02
C ASN A 211 19.01 4.86 -7.81
N ASP A 212 19.70 4.99 -6.69
CA ASP A 212 20.87 4.20 -6.30
C ASP A 212 20.66 3.46 -4.95
N GLY A 213 19.41 3.35 -4.50
CA GLY A 213 19.07 2.59 -3.31
C GLY A 213 19.34 1.09 -3.50
N ASP A 214 19.85 0.45 -2.48
CA ASP A 214 20.22 -0.97 -2.52
C ASP A 214 19.01 -1.88 -2.69
N LEU A 215 19.06 -2.74 -3.73
CA LEU A 215 18.09 -3.82 -3.89
C LEU A 215 18.15 -4.79 -2.71
N LEU A 216 19.34 -5.16 -2.26
CA LEU A 216 19.61 -6.00 -1.10
C LEU A 216 20.50 -5.23 -0.14
N ALA A 217 19.93 -4.77 0.96
CA ALA A 217 20.66 -4.02 1.96
C ALA A 217 21.46 -4.92 2.90
N GLU A 218 22.39 -4.33 3.67
CA GLU A 218 23.28 -5.05 4.59
C GLU A 218 22.52 -5.87 5.65
N ASN A 219 21.30 -5.45 6.01
CA ASN A 219 20.42 -6.20 6.92
C ASN A 219 19.83 -7.48 6.30
N GLY A 220 20.13 -7.77 5.04
CA GLY A 220 19.67 -8.98 4.33
C GLY A 220 18.22 -8.92 3.83
N VAL A 221 17.60 -7.73 3.83
CA VAL A 221 16.24 -7.50 3.32
C VAL A 221 16.32 -6.92 1.91
N TYR A 222 15.43 -7.37 1.02
CA TYR A 222 15.27 -6.82 -0.33
C TYR A 222 14.34 -5.61 -0.30
N TYR A 223 14.74 -4.50 -0.94
CA TYR A 223 13.95 -3.26 -0.98
C TYR A 223 13.55 -2.91 -2.41
N PHE A 224 12.27 -2.56 -2.57
CA PHE A 224 11.67 -2.16 -3.85
C PHE A 224 10.78 -0.95 -3.66
N SER A 225 10.57 -0.18 -4.74
CA SER A 225 9.52 0.84 -4.78
C SER A 225 8.90 0.99 -6.17
N TRP A 226 7.67 1.51 -6.18
CA TRP A 226 7.01 2.05 -7.36
C TRP A 226 6.01 3.11 -6.95
N SER A 227 5.67 4.03 -7.89
CA SER A 227 4.70 5.09 -7.64
C SER A 227 4.03 5.62 -8.89
N GLY A 228 2.93 6.30 -8.71
CA GLY A 228 2.28 7.14 -9.69
C GLY A 228 2.96 8.51 -9.82
N ALA A 229 2.54 9.24 -10.86
CA ALA A 229 3.01 10.59 -11.15
C ALA A 229 1.92 11.42 -11.85
N SER A 230 0.66 11.13 -11.57
CA SER A 230 -0.49 11.82 -12.14
C SER A 230 -1.52 12.10 -11.07
N THR A 231 -1.96 13.34 -10.98
CA THR A 231 -2.94 13.77 -9.97
C THR A 231 -4.38 13.72 -10.48
N TYR A 232 -4.56 13.54 -11.81
CA TYR A 232 -5.86 13.46 -12.47
C TYR A 232 -5.79 12.37 -13.55
N THR A 233 -6.57 11.31 -13.40
CA THR A 233 -6.42 10.10 -14.20
C THR A 233 -7.70 9.69 -14.93
N ASN A 234 -8.87 9.97 -14.35
CA ASN A 234 -10.14 9.56 -14.93
C ASN A 234 -11.29 10.52 -14.51
N VAL A 235 -12.04 11.03 -15.47
CA VAL A 235 -13.15 11.98 -15.18
C VAL A 235 -14.25 11.40 -14.28
N PHE A 236 -14.31 10.09 -14.12
CA PHE A 236 -15.26 9.40 -13.23
C PHE A 236 -14.66 9.11 -11.84
N ASP A 237 -13.37 9.41 -11.64
CA ASP A 237 -12.76 9.26 -10.32
C ASP A 237 -13.09 10.48 -9.44
N ILE A 238 -13.82 10.22 -8.36
CA ILE A 238 -14.26 11.27 -7.43
C ILE A 238 -13.10 11.86 -6.62
N ALA A 239 -11.96 11.19 -6.54
CA ALA A 239 -10.77 11.65 -5.85
C ALA A 239 -9.89 12.57 -6.71
N ASP A 240 -9.94 12.43 -8.03
CA ASP A 240 -9.12 13.20 -8.97
C ASP A 240 -9.16 14.72 -8.76
N PRO A 241 -10.33 15.36 -8.60
CA PRO A 241 -10.38 16.82 -8.42
C PRO A 241 -9.65 17.28 -7.15
N VAL A 242 -9.74 16.55 -6.05
CA VAL A 242 -9.07 16.92 -4.80
C VAL A 242 -7.58 16.61 -4.87
N LEU A 243 -7.18 15.49 -5.45
CA LEU A 243 -5.78 15.13 -5.63
C LEU A 243 -5.06 16.08 -6.61
N ALA A 244 -5.75 16.57 -7.65
CA ALA A 244 -5.21 17.60 -8.52
C ALA A 244 -4.89 18.92 -7.78
N ILE A 245 -5.74 19.31 -6.82
CA ILE A 245 -5.47 20.50 -5.99
C ILE A 245 -4.31 20.23 -5.00
N LEU A 246 -4.27 19.05 -4.39
CA LEU A 246 -3.18 18.65 -3.49
C LEU A 246 -1.85 18.60 -4.22
N GLY A 247 -1.87 18.19 -5.50
CA GLY A 247 -0.70 18.18 -6.38
C GLY A 247 -0.04 19.54 -6.59
N LEU A 248 -0.74 20.65 -6.33
CA LEU A 248 -0.17 22.01 -6.35
C LEU A 248 0.92 22.23 -5.27
N ALA A 249 0.98 21.35 -4.28
CA ALA A 249 2.06 21.33 -3.29
C ALA A 249 3.42 20.91 -3.87
N PHE A 250 3.46 20.35 -5.08
CA PHE A 250 4.68 19.80 -5.66
C PHE A 250 5.08 20.57 -6.92
N ASN A 251 6.38 20.84 -7.04
CA ASN A 251 7.00 21.40 -8.26
C ASN A 251 7.60 20.31 -9.16
N GLU A 252 7.22 19.07 -8.95
CA GLU A 252 7.72 17.87 -9.60
C GLU A 252 6.58 16.85 -9.78
N PRO A 253 6.76 15.78 -10.57
CA PRO A 253 5.75 14.76 -10.74
C PRO A 253 5.30 14.16 -9.40
N SER A 254 3.99 14.07 -9.19
CA SER A 254 3.38 13.54 -7.96
C SER A 254 2.07 12.83 -8.26
N ASP A 255 1.63 12.00 -7.33
CA ASP A 255 0.34 11.33 -7.34
C ASP A 255 -0.78 12.15 -6.65
N GLY A 256 -0.45 13.37 -6.20
CA GLY A 256 -1.30 14.30 -5.45
C GLY A 256 -0.98 14.38 -3.95
N LEU A 257 -0.39 13.35 -3.35
CA LEU A 257 -0.01 13.32 -1.93
C LEU A 257 1.47 13.08 -1.70
N VAL A 258 2.14 12.38 -2.64
CA VAL A 258 3.57 12.05 -2.57
C VAL A 258 4.21 12.32 -3.91
N SER A 259 5.40 12.92 -3.92
CA SER A 259 6.16 13.05 -5.17
C SER A 259 6.79 11.72 -5.57
N SER A 260 6.99 11.54 -6.89
CA SER A 260 7.71 10.38 -7.41
C SER A 260 9.08 10.24 -6.75
N CYS A 261 9.80 11.34 -6.58
CA CYS A 261 11.11 11.37 -5.93
C CYS A 261 11.06 10.96 -4.46
N SER A 262 10.03 11.42 -3.72
CA SER A 262 9.84 11.03 -2.31
C SER A 262 9.55 9.54 -2.14
N SER A 263 9.00 8.87 -3.15
CA SER A 263 8.65 7.47 -3.08
C SER A 263 9.82 6.50 -3.30
N HIS A 264 11.00 6.98 -3.70
CA HIS A 264 12.16 6.14 -3.97
C HIS A 264 12.63 5.38 -2.72
N LEU A 265 12.80 4.06 -2.90
CA LEU A 265 13.35 3.13 -1.92
C LEU A 265 13.89 1.90 -2.64
N GLY A 266 15.11 1.48 -2.33
CA GLY A 266 15.73 0.29 -2.90
C GLY A 266 15.74 0.34 -4.42
N TYR A 267 15.44 -0.79 -5.05
CA TYR A 267 15.30 -0.85 -6.51
C TYR A 267 13.97 -0.25 -6.96
N VAL A 268 14.02 0.92 -7.61
CA VAL A 268 12.86 1.60 -8.17
C VAL A 268 12.38 0.86 -9.42
N LEU A 269 11.21 0.23 -9.32
CA LEU A 269 10.63 -0.55 -10.43
C LEU A 269 10.06 0.34 -11.53
N LYS A 270 9.34 1.38 -11.13
CA LYS A 270 8.78 2.43 -11.96
C LYS A 270 8.20 3.52 -11.04
N ASP A 271 8.46 4.78 -11.35
CA ASP A 271 8.08 5.95 -10.54
C ASP A 271 7.17 6.94 -11.28
N ASN A 272 6.64 6.53 -12.42
CA ASN A 272 5.87 7.40 -13.32
C ASN A 272 4.65 6.69 -13.94
N TYR A 273 3.95 5.86 -13.17
CA TYR A 273 2.65 5.38 -13.59
C TYR A 273 1.67 6.56 -13.73
N ARG A 274 0.77 6.50 -14.69
CA ARG A 274 -0.36 7.44 -14.79
C ARG A 274 -1.42 7.07 -13.77
N MET A 275 -1.05 7.12 -12.51
CA MET A 275 -1.87 6.77 -11.35
C MET A 275 -1.84 7.93 -10.37
N ASN A 276 -2.96 8.24 -9.77
CA ASN A 276 -3.06 9.06 -8.58
C ASN A 276 -2.81 8.20 -7.32
N HIS A 277 -2.75 8.82 -6.17
CA HIS A 277 -2.43 8.14 -4.91
C HIS A 277 -3.38 7.00 -4.52
N LEU A 278 -4.66 7.07 -4.92
CA LEU A 278 -5.64 6.03 -4.65
C LEU A 278 -5.70 4.95 -5.75
N ASP A 279 -5.37 5.33 -7.00
CA ASP A 279 -5.26 4.38 -8.11
C ASP A 279 -4.22 3.30 -7.82
N GLU A 280 -3.10 3.67 -7.21
CA GLU A 280 -1.98 2.76 -6.95
C GLU A 280 -2.35 1.53 -6.13
N VAL A 281 -3.40 1.63 -5.31
CA VAL A 281 -3.98 0.54 -4.54
C VAL A 281 -5.37 0.11 -5.06
N ASN A 282 -5.76 0.65 -6.23
CA ASN A 282 -7.03 0.35 -6.91
C ASN A 282 -8.26 0.75 -6.09
N GLN A 283 -8.16 1.75 -5.19
CA GLN A 283 -9.12 1.99 -4.13
C GLN A 283 -10.46 2.56 -4.62
N THR A 284 -10.49 3.51 -5.55
CA THR A 284 -11.72 4.13 -6.06
C THR A 284 -12.54 3.17 -6.93
N LEU A 285 -12.96 2.03 -6.35
CA LEU A 285 -13.71 0.93 -6.99
C LEU A 285 -13.02 0.38 -8.25
N GLY A 286 -11.70 0.62 -8.38
CA GLY A 286 -10.91 0.22 -9.53
C GLY A 286 -11.02 1.17 -10.72
N ILE A 287 -11.50 2.40 -10.50
CA ILE A 287 -11.46 3.47 -11.49
C ILE A 287 -10.02 4.01 -11.51
N HIS A 288 -9.39 3.98 -12.67
CA HIS A 288 -8.02 4.45 -12.89
C HIS A 288 -7.87 4.88 -14.35
N HIS A 289 -6.69 5.34 -14.76
CA HIS A 289 -6.45 5.76 -16.13
C HIS A 289 -6.61 4.60 -17.12
N LEU A 290 -7.49 4.77 -18.12
CA LEU A 290 -7.92 3.71 -19.04
C LEU A 290 -6.79 3.06 -19.87
N PHE A 291 -5.71 3.80 -20.12
CA PHE A 291 -4.58 3.34 -20.94
C PHE A 291 -3.31 3.09 -20.12
N GLU A 292 -3.41 3.09 -18.81
CA GLU A 292 -2.30 2.69 -17.94
C GLU A 292 -2.40 1.21 -17.55
N THR A 293 -1.33 0.67 -17.04
CA THR A 293 -1.34 -0.67 -16.45
C THR A 293 -2.31 -0.73 -15.27
N ASP A 294 -3.21 -1.71 -15.28
CA ASP A 294 -4.09 -1.98 -14.15
C ASP A 294 -3.28 -2.16 -12.85
N PRO A 295 -3.60 -1.41 -11.78
CA PRO A 295 -2.88 -1.45 -10.51
C PRO A 295 -2.80 -2.86 -9.91
N VAL A 296 -3.89 -3.63 -9.97
CA VAL A 296 -3.91 -5.02 -9.47
C VAL A 296 -2.91 -5.89 -10.21
N SER A 297 -2.70 -5.63 -11.50
CA SER A 297 -1.69 -6.31 -12.32
C SER A 297 -0.26 -5.91 -11.96
N VAL A 298 -0.04 -4.69 -11.43
CA VAL A 298 1.28 -4.28 -10.90
C VAL A 298 1.64 -5.13 -9.69
N PHE A 299 0.72 -5.24 -8.70
CA PHE A 299 0.92 -6.12 -7.54
C PHE A 299 1.12 -7.58 -7.93
N LEU A 300 0.34 -8.08 -8.87
CA LEU A 300 0.45 -9.46 -9.34
C LEU A 300 1.82 -9.74 -9.97
N ARG A 301 2.32 -8.83 -10.83
CA ARG A 301 3.66 -8.94 -11.42
C ARG A 301 4.75 -8.84 -10.36
N HIS A 302 4.55 -8.00 -9.33
CA HIS A 302 5.49 -7.93 -8.22
C HIS A 302 5.51 -9.22 -7.40
N GLY A 303 4.34 -9.82 -7.09
CA GLY A 303 4.27 -11.13 -6.46
C GLY A 303 5.01 -12.22 -7.26
N ASN A 304 4.90 -12.19 -8.60
CA ASN A 304 5.69 -13.09 -9.45
C ASN A 304 7.19 -12.79 -9.36
N ARG A 305 7.62 -11.52 -9.33
CA ARG A 305 9.03 -11.13 -9.15
C ARG A 305 9.57 -11.70 -7.83
N LEU A 306 8.88 -11.52 -6.73
CA LEU A 306 9.26 -12.09 -5.42
C LEU A 306 9.40 -13.61 -5.50
N LYS A 307 8.44 -14.29 -6.13
CA LYS A 307 8.51 -15.74 -6.36
C LYS A 307 9.77 -16.15 -7.15
N GLN A 308 10.09 -15.44 -8.24
CA GLN A 308 11.27 -15.75 -9.08
C GLN A 308 12.58 -15.54 -8.31
N MET A 309 12.59 -14.66 -7.33
CA MET A 309 13.73 -14.40 -6.44
C MET A 309 13.80 -15.40 -5.26
N GLY A 310 12.84 -16.30 -5.13
CA GLY A 310 12.79 -17.25 -4.00
C GLY A 310 12.32 -16.64 -2.68
N LEU A 311 11.62 -15.51 -2.73
CA LEU A 311 11.12 -14.75 -1.58
C LEU A 311 9.67 -15.08 -1.24
#